data_b46ae106356a8873bf282165abce6b65
#
_entry.id   b46ae106356a8873bf282165abce6b65
#
_cell.length_a   1.000
_cell.length_b   1.000
_cell.length_c   1.000
_cell.angle_alpha   90.00
_cell.angle_beta   90.00
_cell.angle_gamma   90.00
#
_symmetry.space_group_name_H-M   'P 1'
#
loop_
_entity.id
_entity.type
_entity.pdbx_description
1 polymer ?
#
loop_
_entity_poly.entity_id
_entity_poly.type
_entity_poly.pdbx_seq_one_letter_code
_entity_poly.pdbx_strand_id
1 'polypeptide(L)'
;GTMLISLLKIRNTFQKEQYNASMSSYSALSEIYLCMHLIDIKTGKYEQIKNAKHIEKECEEFDQENFSKRIYTTMKYFCTEMYLSSVLEFVDLSTLDRRLMETNTIVHEFIGIVSGRCRERFIKVDSDEKGRPWHVLYCVEVIDEQKRREKKLLYLSETDSMTGINNRGSGERKITEFLEKKKGGLFC
;
A
#
# COMPACT_ATOMS: atom_id res chain seq x y z
N GLY A 1 -26.92 -29.22 -32.76
CA GLY A 1 -26.24 -29.44 -31.45
C GLY A 1 -24.77 -29.11 -31.47
N THR A 2 -24.03 -29.49 -32.48
CA THR A 2 -22.55 -29.35 -32.58
C THR A 2 -22.08 -27.90 -32.67
N MET A 3 -22.78 -27.04 -33.39
CA MET A 3 -22.42 -25.63 -33.57
C MET A 3 -22.49 -24.82 -32.25
N LEU A 4 -23.51 -25.05 -31.44
CA LEU A 4 -23.69 -24.40 -30.15
C LEU A 4 -22.60 -24.80 -29.15
N ILE A 5 -22.20 -26.06 -29.14
CA ILE A 5 -21.09 -26.58 -28.30
C ILE A 5 -19.76 -25.96 -28.71
N SER A 6 -19.53 -25.79 -30.02
CA SER A 6 -18.32 -25.15 -30.53
C SER A 6 -18.26 -23.67 -30.15
N LEU A 7 -19.37 -22.93 -30.26
CA LEU A 7 -19.44 -21.53 -29.84
C LEU A 7 -19.22 -21.36 -28.33
N LEU A 8 -19.78 -22.26 -27.51
CA LEU A 8 -19.54 -22.23 -26.05
C LEU A 8 -18.07 -22.53 -25.69
N LYS A 9 -17.44 -23.48 -26.40
CA LYS A 9 -16.00 -23.75 -26.22
C LYS A 9 -15.14 -22.56 -26.59
N ILE A 10 -15.37 -21.93 -27.74
CA ILE A 10 -14.64 -20.73 -28.19
C ILE A 10 -14.80 -19.62 -27.17
N ARG A 11 -16.02 -19.34 -26.70
CA ARG A 11 -16.27 -18.31 -25.68
C ARG A 11 -15.52 -18.59 -24.37
N ASN A 12 -15.56 -19.84 -23.90
CA ASN A 12 -14.84 -20.23 -22.67
C ASN A 12 -13.33 -20.13 -22.82
N THR A 13 -12.78 -20.51 -24.00
CA THR A 13 -11.36 -20.37 -24.28
C THR A 13 -10.96 -18.89 -24.30
N PHE A 14 -11.71 -18.04 -24.97
CA PHE A 14 -11.44 -16.60 -25.04
C PHE A 14 -11.53 -15.93 -23.66
N GLN A 15 -12.53 -16.27 -22.84
CA GLN A 15 -12.64 -15.78 -21.47
C GLN A 15 -11.45 -16.23 -20.61
N LYS A 16 -11.01 -17.48 -20.77
CA LYS A 16 -9.84 -18.01 -20.06
C LYS A 16 -8.55 -17.33 -20.49
N GLU A 17 -8.38 -17.05 -21.78
CA GLU A 17 -7.21 -16.32 -22.30
C GLU A 17 -7.19 -14.87 -21.82
N GLN A 18 -8.33 -14.18 -21.82
CA GLN A 18 -8.43 -12.82 -21.24
C GLN A 18 -8.13 -12.81 -19.74
N TYR A 19 -8.66 -13.78 -19.01
CA TYR A 19 -8.37 -13.93 -17.57
C TYR A 19 -6.87 -14.18 -17.34
N ASN A 20 -6.25 -15.09 -18.08
CA ASN A 20 -4.82 -15.39 -17.98
C ASN A 20 -3.94 -14.20 -18.38
N ALA A 21 -4.30 -13.44 -19.42
CA ALA A 21 -3.59 -12.23 -19.81
C ALA A 21 -3.69 -11.14 -18.73
N SER A 22 -4.85 -10.96 -18.13
CA SER A 22 -5.05 -10.06 -17.00
C SER A 22 -4.22 -10.49 -15.79
N MET A 23 -4.24 -11.77 -15.44
CA MET A 23 -3.45 -12.30 -14.33
C MET A 23 -1.93 -12.19 -14.56
N SER A 24 -1.45 -12.38 -15.80
CA SER A 24 -0.05 -12.13 -16.15
C SER A 24 0.34 -10.66 -15.98
N SER A 25 -0.51 -9.73 -16.38
CA SER A 25 -0.30 -8.30 -16.20
C SER A 25 -0.31 -7.92 -14.71
N TYR A 26 -1.24 -8.46 -13.92
CA TYR A 26 -1.26 -8.29 -12.47
C TYR A 26 -0.02 -8.89 -11.79
N SER A 27 0.45 -10.05 -12.26
CA SER A 27 1.68 -10.68 -11.75
C SER A 27 2.91 -9.80 -11.96
N ALA A 28 3.06 -9.20 -13.15
CA ALA A 28 4.17 -8.29 -13.45
C ALA A 28 4.12 -7.02 -12.58
N LEU A 29 2.94 -6.41 -12.42
CA LEU A 29 2.74 -5.26 -11.53
C LEU A 29 2.95 -5.64 -10.06
N SER A 30 2.64 -6.87 -9.69
CA SER A 30 2.74 -7.34 -8.31
C SER A 30 4.17 -7.54 -7.81
N GLU A 31 5.20 -7.55 -8.68
CA GLU A 31 6.59 -7.71 -8.24
C GLU A 31 7.04 -6.60 -7.27
N ILE A 32 6.41 -5.42 -7.36
CA ILE A 32 6.69 -4.27 -6.50
C ILE A 32 6.12 -4.48 -5.08
N TYR A 33 5.09 -5.33 -4.93
CA TYR A 33 4.35 -5.49 -3.68
C TYR A 33 4.79 -6.73 -2.90
N LEU A 34 4.90 -6.59 -1.58
CA LEU A 34 5.11 -7.71 -0.65
C LEU A 34 3.86 -8.58 -0.54
N CYS A 35 2.69 -7.97 -0.49
CA CYS A 35 1.41 -8.67 -0.48
C CYS A 35 0.31 -7.85 -1.16
N MET A 36 -0.69 -8.56 -1.68
CA MET A 36 -1.90 -8.00 -2.28
C MET A 36 -3.10 -8.89 -1.94
N HIS A 37 -4.15 -8.30 -1.41
CA HIS A 37 -5.38 -8.99 -1.03
C HIS A 37 -6.60 -8.21 -1.50
N LEU A 38 -7.52 -8.88 -2.19
CA LEU A 38 -8.84 -8.33 -2.50
C LEU A 38 -9.79 -8.68 -1.35
N ILE A 39 -10.46 -7.70 -0.77
CA ILE A 39 -11.23 -7.84 0.46
C ILE A 39 -12.66 -7.36 0.25
N ASP A 40 -13.63 -8.17 0.63
CA ASP A 40 -15.01 -7.75 0.86
C ASP A 40 -15.10 -7.16 2.27
N ILE A 41 -15.25 -5.85 2.39
CA ILE A 41 -15.24 -5.18 3.71
C ILE A 41 -16.49 -5.48 4.56
N LYS A 42 -17.58 -5.93 3.95
CA LYS A 42 -18.82 -6.28 4.65
C LYS A 42 -18.71 -7.61 5.37
N THR A 43 -18.06 -8.57 4.74
CA THR A 43 -17.96 -9.95 5.25
C THR A 43 -16.60 -10.22 5.91
N GLY A 44 -15.58 -9.42 5.62
CA GLY A 44 -14.20 -9.65 6.01
C GLY A 44 -13.54 -10.80 5.23
N LYS A 45 -14.23 -11.42 4.26
CA LYS A 45 -13.65 -12.42 3.36
C LYS A 45 -12.66 -11.77 2.43
N TYR A 46 -11.64 -12.50 2.06
CA TYR A 46 -10.61 -11.99 1.18
C TYR A 46 -10.06 -13.06 0.24
N GLU A 47 -9.52 -12.60 -0.88
CA GLU A 47 -8.76 -13.40 -1.83
C GLU A 47 -7.31 -12.92 -1.84
N GLN A 48 -6.38 -13.85 -1.63
CA GLN A 48 -4.96 -13.56 -1.71
C GLN A 48 -4.51 -13.55 -3.17
N ILE A 49 -4.17 -12.37 -3.70
CA ILE A 49 -3.63 -12.21 -5.06
C ILE A 49 -2.13 -12.50 -5.05
N LYS A 50 -1.41 -12.02 -4.03
CA LYS A 50 0.03 -12.22 -3.88
C LYS A 50 0.46 -12.17 -2.41
N ASN A 51 1.45 -13.00 -2.09
CA ASN A 51 2.31 -12.83 -0.91
C ASN A 51 3.77 -13.09 -1.29
N ALA A 52 4.69 -12.36 -0.68
CA ALA A 52 6.10 -12.69 -0.75
C ALA A 52 6.35 -14.04 -0.04
N LYS A 53 7.24 -14.86 -0.60
CA LYS A 53 7.48 -16.24 -0.10
C LYS A 53 7.79 -16.32 1.39
N HIS A 54 8.54 -15.36 1.95
CA HIS A 54 8.86 -15.32 3.37
C HIS A 54 7.63 -15.00 4.24
N ILE A 55 6.70 -14.17 3.76
CA ILE A 55 5.44 -13.87 4.46
C ILE A 55 4.51 -15.08 4.37
N GLU A 56 4.42 -15.71 3.20
CA GLU A 56 3.56 -16.87 2.98
C GLU A 56 3.89 -18.00 3.95
N LYS A 57 5.18 -18.36 4.04
CA LYS A 57 5.65 -19.43 4.93
C LYS A 57 5.32 -19.19 6.40
N GLU A 58 5.56 -17.98 6.89
CA GLU A 58 5.31 -17.63 8.29
C GLU A 58 3.81 -17.46 8.62
N CYS A 59 2.98 -17.22 7.59
CA CYS A 59 1.55 -16.98 7.75
C CYS A 59 0.66 -18.19 7.37
N GLU A 60 1.23 -19.37 7.11
CA GLU A 60 0.46 -20.57 6.73
C GLU A 60 -0.59 -20.95 7.78
N GLU A 61 -0.27 -20.77 9.06
CA GLU A 61 -1.16 -21.12 10.19
C GLU A 61 -2.13 -19.99 10.57
N PHE A 62 -2.04 -18.81 9.93
CA PHE A 62 -2.91 -17.68 10.25
C PHE A 62 -4.29 -17.87 9.60
N ASP A 63 -5.30 -17.14 10.13
CA ASP A 63 -6.67 -17.23 9.65
C ASP A 63 -6.76 -17.04 8.13
N GLN A 64 -7.32 -18.01 7.42
CA GLN A 64 -7.41 -18.01 5.96
C GLN A 64 -8.76 -17.48 5.46
N GLU A 65 -9.73 -17.27 6.33
CA GLU A 65 -11.09 -16.88 5.96
C GLU A 65 -11.40 -15.42 6.29
N ASN A 66 -10.82 -14.89 7.36
CA ASN A 66 -11.11 -13.54 7.84
C ASN A 66 -9.87 -12.65 7.80
N PHE A 67 -9.93 -11.61 6.96
CA PHE A 67 -8.83 -10.66 6.78
C PHE A 67 -8.43 -9.95 8.08
N SER A 68 -9.40 -9.47 8.87
CA SER A 68 -9.11 -8.73 10.10
C SER A 68 -8.30 -9.55 11.11
N LYS A 69 -8.65 -10.83 11.26
CA LYS A 69 -7.90 -11.74 12.13
C LYS A 69 -6.50 -12.02 11.59
N ARG A 70 -6.41 -12.31 10.29
CA ARG A 70 -5.15 -12.57 9.62
C ARG A 70 -4.21 -11.38 9.71
N ILE A 71 -4.67 -10.19 9.30
CA ILE A 71 -3.81 -9.01 9.25
C ILE A 71 -3.34 -8.56 10.63
N TYR A 72 -4.19 -8.68 11.65
CA TYR A 72 -3.83 -8.38 13.03
C TYR A 72 -2.65 -9.24 13.51
N THR A 73 -2.71 -10.55 13.26
CA THR A 73 -1.62 -11.49 13.61
C THR A 73 -0.38 -11.21 12.77
N THR A 74 -0.54 -11.00 11.46
CA THR A 74 0.56 -10.67 10.55
C THR A 74 1.29 -9.41 10.99
N MET A 75 0.59 -8.34 11.32
CA MET A 75 1.21 -7.07 11.72
C MET A 75 1.92 -7.17 13.07
N LYS A 76 1.38 -7.91 14.01
CA LYS A 76 2.08 -8.20 15.28
C LYS A 76 3.41 -8.93 15.07
N TYR A 77 3.50 -9.76 14.05
CA TYR A 77 4.69 -10.55 13.75
C TYR A 77 5.74 -9.77 12.94
N PHE A 78 5.30 -8.96 11.99
CA PHE A 78 6.20 -8.31 11.02
C PHE A 78 6.43 -6.82 11.25
N CYS A 79 5.57 -6.11 12.00
CA CYS A 79 5.69 -4.68 12.24
C CYS A 79 6.53 -4.39 13.50
N THR A 80 7.35 -3.35 13.44
CA THR A 80 8.07 -2.88 14.64
C THR A 80 7.09 -2.29 15.65
N GLU A 81 7.38 -2.46 16.94
CA GLU A 81 6.53 -2.06 18.05
C GLU A 81 6.10 -0.58 17.98
N MET A 82 7.02 0.29 17.56
CA MET A 82 6.78 1.73 17.41
C MET A 82 5.61 2.06 16.47
N TYR A 83 5.43 1.26 15.42
CA TYR A 83 4.40 1.49 14.39
C TYR A 83 3.15 0.61 14.58
N LEU A 84 3.20 -0.38 15.46
CA LEU A 84 2.15 -1.38 15.56
C LEU A 84 0.77 -0.77 15.85
N SER A 85 0.67 0.20 16.75
CA SER A 85 -0.61 0.84 17.08
C SER A 85 -1.22 1.53 15.87
N SER A 86 -0.44 2.34 15.15
CA SER A 86 -0.92 3.08 13.97
C SER A 86 -1.26 2.16 12.79
N VAL A 87 -0.51 1.07 12.62
CA VAL A 87 -0.81 0.04 11.62
C VAL A 87 -2.12 -0.67 11.93
N LEU A 88 -2.34 -1.09 13.19
CA LEU A 88 -3.58 -1.76 13.59
C LEU A 88 -4.81 -0.86 13.44
N GLU A 89 -4.68 0.43 13.71
CA GLU A 89 -5.71 1.43 13.44
C GLU A 89 -5.96 1.58 11.93
N PHE A 90 -4.88 1.60 11.14
CA PHE A 90 -5.00 1.72 9.68
C PHE A 90 -5.70 0.52 9.03
N VAL A 91 -5.41 -0.70 9.47
CA VAL A 91 -5.98 -1.93 8.89
C VAL A 91 -7.36 -2.30 9.45
N ASP A 92 -7.94 -1.50 10.34
CA ASP A 92 -9.29 -1.71 10.86
C ASP A 92 -10.35 -1.53 9.77
N LEU A 93 -10.91 -2.66 9.29
CA LEU A 93 -11.92 -2.68 8.24
C LEU A 93 -13.20 -1.95 8.63
N SER A 94 -13.53 -1.89 9.93
CA SER A 94 -14.77 -1.27 10.42
C SER A 94 -14.83 0.25 10.16
N THR A 95 -13.68 0.86 9.88
CA THR A 95 -13.56 2.31 9.61
C THR A 95 -13.39 2.65 8.13
N LEU A 96 -13.20 1.64 7.26
CA LEU A 96 -12.85 1.84 5.85
C LEU A 96 -13.98 2.49 5.04
N ASP A 97 -15.22 2.15 5.31
CA ASP A 97 -16.37 2.73 4.64
C ASP A 97 -16.35 4.26 4.73
N ARG A 98 -16.15 4.81 5.94
CA ARG A 98 -16.02 6.24 6.18
C ARG A 98 -14.76 6.83 5.55
N ARG A 99 -13.60 6.17 5.70
CA ARG A 99 -12.30 6.69 5.23
C ARG A 99 -12.17 6.71 3.72
N LEU A 100 -12.89 5.83 3.01
CA LEU A 100 -12.89 5.74 1.56
C LEU A 100 -14.14 6.35 0.88
N MET A 101 -15.00 7.06 1.62
CA MET A 101 -16.17 7.73 1.04
C MET A 101 -15.76 8.80 0.01
N GLU A 102 -14.84 9.67 0.38
CA GLU A 102 -14.43 10.83 -0.43
C GLU A 102 -13.13 10.61 -1.21
N THR A 103 -12.45 9.51 -0.98
CA THR A 103 -11.19 9.18 -1.66
C THR A 103 -11.19 7.76 -2.19
N ASN A 104 -10.43 7.52 -3.25
CA ASN A 104 -10.26 6.18 -3.80
C ASN A 104 -9.10 5.40 -3.17
N THR A 105 -8.23 6.09 -2.44
CA THR A 105 -7.03 5.47 -1.87
C THR A 105 -6.67 6.13 -0.55
N ILE A 106 -6.34 5.33 0.45
CA ILE A 106 -5.71 5.76 1.70
C ILE A 106 -4.37 5.04 1.84
N VAL A 107 -3.41 5.72 2.46
CA VAL A 107 -2.01 5.29 2.53
C VAL A 107 -1.48 5.49 3.94
N HIS A 108 -0.64 4.54 4.39
CA HIS A 108 0.10 4.63 5.64
C HIS A 108 1.51 4.05 5.45
N GLU A 109 2.50 4.62 6.14
CA GLU A 109 3.89 4.14 6.11
C GLU A 109 4.30 3.59 7.48
N PHE A 110 5.00 2.45 7.49
CA PHE A 110 5.49 1.82 8.71
C PHE A 110 6.86 1.19 8.49
N ILE A 111 7.49 0.73 9.57
CA ILE A 111 8.74 -0.04 9.50
C ILE A 111 8.46 -1.49 9.88
N GLY A 112 8.70 -2.38 8.92
CA GLY A 112 8.70 -3.83 9.13
C GLY A 112 10.01 -4.31 9.72
N ILE A 113 9.97 -5.35 10.56
CA ILE A 113 11.15 -5.92 11.24
C ILE A 113 12.17 -6.42 10.22
N VAL A 114 11.72 -7.10 9.17
CA VAL A 114 12.57 -7.68 8.13
C VAL A 114 12.57 -6.84 6.85
N SER A 115 11.40 -6.30 6.50
CA SER A 115 11.18 -5.64 5.20
C SER A 115 11.69 -4.20 5.16
N GLY A 116 12.05 -3.60 6.29
CA GLY A 116 12.44 -2.20 6.37
C GLY A 116 11.25 -1.25 6.22
N ARG A 117 11.44 -0.12 5.56
CA ARG A 117 10.37 0.87 5.38
C ARG A 117 9.35 0.39 4.34
N CYS A 118 8.11 0.27 4.76
CA CYS A 118 6.97 -0.17 3.98
C CYS A 118 5.93 0.92 3.83
N ARG A 119 5.16 0.83 2.76
CA ARG A 119 3.94 1.59 2.53
C ARG A 119 2.79 0.62 2.31
N GLU A 120 1.76 0.75 3.12
CA GLU A 120 0.52 0.04 2.94
C GLU A 120 -0.56 0.96 2.40
N ARG A 121 -1.49 0.40 1.65
CA ARG A 121 -2.63 1.16 1.12
C ARG A 121 -3.87 0.31 0.97
N PHE A 122 -5.03 0.97 1.14
CA PHE A 122 -6.31 0.47 0.67
C PHE A 122 -6.74 1.27 -0.55
N ILE A 123 -7.15 0.56 -1.60
CA ILE A 123 -7.63 1.12 -2.85
C ILE A 123 -9.06 0.64 -3.03
N LYS A 124 -10.01 1.58 -3.18
CA LYS A 124 -11.40 1.25 -3.46
C LYS A 124 -11.52 0.67 -4.87
N VAL A 125 -12.05 -0.55 -4.99
CA VAL A 125 -12.24 -1.25 -6.26
C VAL A 125 -13.62 -0.94 -6.81
N ASP A 126 -14.64 -1.08 -5.96
CA ASP A 126 -16.02 -0.78 -6.30
C ASP A 126 -16.81 -0.23 -5.10
N SER A 127 -18.06 0.12 -5.35
CA SER A 127 -18.98 0.64 -4.35
C SER A 127 -20.36 0.05 -4.51
N ASP A 128 -21.15 0.03 -3.44
CA ASP A 128 -22.55 -0.34 -3.50
C ASP A 128 -23.42 0.79 -4.13
N GLU A 129 -24.72 0.54 -4.28
CA GLU A 129 -25.68 1.50 -4.85
C GLU A 129 -25.75 2.84 -4.10
N LYS A 130 -25.28 2.89 -2.85
CA LYS A 130 -25.21 4.09 -2.01
C LYS A 130 -23.83 4.76 -2.07
N GLY A 131 -22.93 4.30 -2.94
CA GLY A 131 -21.58 4.82 -3.07
C GLY A 131 -20.62 4.40 -1.96
N ARG A 132 -21.03 3.49 -1.05
CA ARG A 132 -20.16 2.99 0.01
C ARG A 132 -19.21 1.95 -0.55
N PRO A 133 -17.92 1.97 -0.18
CA PRO A 133 -16.95 0.96 -0.60
C PRO A 133 -17.46 -0.46 -0.28
N TRP A 134 -17.32 -1.35 -1.23
CA TRP A 134 -17.67 -2.77 -1.04
C TRP A 134 -16.43 -3.64 -1.10
N HIS A 135 -15.70 -3.61 -2.22
CA HIS A 135 -14.45 -4.31 -2.34
C HIS A 135 -13.29 -3.33 -2.32
N VAL A 136 -12.25 -3.69 -1.59
CA VAL A 136 -11.02 -2.93 -1.52
C VAL A 136 -9.82 -3.82 -1.79
N LEU A 137 -8.79 -3.26 -2.42
CA LEU A 137 -7.50 -3.90 -2.58
C LEU A 137 -6.58 -3.39 -1.48
N TYR A 138 -6.11 -4.30 -0.63
CA TYR A 138 -5.03 -4.03 0.31
C TYR A 138 -3.71 -4.46 -0.28
N CYS A 139 -2.71 -3.59 -0.25
CA CYS A 139 -1.37 -3.91 -0.73
C CYS A 139 -0.28 -3.24 0.10
N VAL A 140 0.87 -3.91 0.19
CA VAL A 140 2.07 -3.43 0.89
C VAL A 140 3.26 -3.47 -0.04
N GLU A 141 4.02 -2.38 -0.13
CA GLU A 141 5.26 -2.26 -0.91
C GLU A 141 6.45 -1.85 -0.02
N VAL A 142 7.66 -2.25 -0.38
CA VAL A 142 8.91 -1.77 0.24
C VAL A 142 9.35 -0.49 -0.46
N ILE A 143 9.59 0.57 0.33
CA ILE A 143 9.91 1.90 -0.20
C ILE A 143 11.30 2.41 0.20
N ASP A 144 12.14 1.58 0.78
CA ASP A 144 13.47 1.98 1.25
C ASP A 144 14.34 2.57 0.15
N GLU A 145 14.39 1.95 -1.01
CA GLU A 145 15.19 2.44 -2.13
C GLU A 145 14.61 3.73 -2.71
N GLN A 146 13.29 3.82 -2.85
CA GLN A 146 12.61 5.04 -3.28
C GLN A 146 12.94 6.19 -2.33
N LYS A 147 12.83 6.00 -1.02
CA LYS A 147 13.14 7.03 -0.01
C LYS A 147 14.62 7.43 -0.01
N ARG A 148 15.53 6.49 -0.26
CA ARG A 148 16.96 6.81 -0.43
C ARG A 148 17.19 7.68 -1.65
N ARG A 149 16.55 7.38 -2.79
CA ARG A 149 16.62 8.17 -4.02
C ARG A 149 16.04 9.57 -3.81
N GLU A 150 14.87 9.68 -3.20
CA GLU A 150 14.23 10.97 -2.87
C GLU A 150 15.15 11.84 -2.00
N LYS A 151 15.72 11.28 -0.92
CA LYS A 151 16.67 11.99 -0.06
C LYS A 151 17.93 12.44 -0.82
N LYS A 152 18.45 11.57 -1.70
CA LYS A 152 19.63 11.92 -2.52
C LYS A 152 19.32 13.05 -3.50
N LEU A 153 18.16 13.00 -4.16
CA LEU A 153 17.71 14.06 -5.07
C LEU A 153 17.52 15.39 -4.33
N LEU A 154 16.89 15.35 -3.15
CA LEU A 154 16.72 16.54 -2.31
C LEU A 154 18.07 17.12 -1.90
N TYR A 155 19.01 16.30 -1.41
CA TYR A 155 20.36 16.73 -1.08
C TYR A 155 21.06 17.42 -2.26
N LEU A 156 21.03 16.79 -3.45
CA LEU A 156 21.61 17.35 -4.68
C LEU A 156 20.93 18.65 -5.12
N SER A 157 19.64 18.82 -4.88
CA SER A 157 18.91 20.04 -5.20
C SER A 157 19.19 21.18 -4.22
N GLU A 158 19.54 20.86 -2.98
CA GLU A 158 19.79 21.85 -1.92
C GLU A 158 21.27 22.22 -1.75
N THR A 159 22.18 21.41 -2.30
CA THR A 159 23.63 21.62 -2.14
C THR A 159 24.30 21.98 -3.46
N ASP A 160 25.28 22.85 -3.40
CA ASP A 160 26.18 23.13 -4.51
C ASP A 160 27.09 21.92 -4.75
N SER A 161 27.13 21.42 -5.98
CA SER A 161 27.83 20.19 -6.33
C SER A 161 29.37 20.28 -6.21
N MET A 162 29.93 21.49 -6.19
CA MET A 162 31.39 21.71 -6.08
C MET A 162 31.84 21.88 -4.64
N THR A 163 31.03 22.54 -3.82
CA THR A 163 31.44 22.93 -2.46
C THR A 163 30.76 22.10 -1.36
N GLY A 164 29.71 21.37 -1.66
CA GLY A 164 28.89 20.62 -0.67
C GLY A 164 28.12 21.53 0.30
N ILE A 165 28.11 22.84 0.08
CA ILE A 165 27.39 23.82 0.89
C ILE A 165 25.99 24.02 0.31
N ASN A 166 25.00 24.39 1.14
CA ASN A 166 23.66 24.71 0.65
C ASN A 166 23.74 25.76 -0.47
N ASN A 167 23.06 25.48 -1.60
CA ASN A 167 22.97 26.48 -2.65
C ASN A 167 22.24 27.74 -2.12
N ARG A 168 22.38 28.87 -2.82
CA ARG A 168 21.89 30.18 -2.36
C ARG A 168 20.38 30.11 -2.00
N GLY A 169 19.54 29.56 -2.84
CA GLY A 169 18.09 29.49 -2.60
C GLY A 169 17.72 28.58 -1.42
N SER A 170 18.43 27.47 -1.22
CA SER A 170 18.26 26.58 -0.08
C SER A 170 18.74 27.23 1.23
N GLY A 171 19.86 27.95 1.19
CA GLY A 171 20.39 28.71 2.32
C GLY A 171 19.43 29.82 2.78
N GLU A 172 18.93 30.63 1.86
CA GLU A 172 17.99 31.72 2.15
C GLU A 172 16.70 31.18 2.78
N ARG A 173 16.12 30.08 2.25
CA ARG A 173 14.92 29.44 2.79
C ARG A 173 15.13 28.93 4.22
N LYS A 174 16.23 28.23 4.50
CA LYS A 174 16.55 27.73 5.85
C LYS A 174 16.76 28.86 6.87
N ILE A 175 17.33 29.97 6.44
CA ILE A 175 17.46 31.16 7.28
C ILE A 175 16.10 31.77 7.60
N THR A 176 15.23 31.90 6.60
CA THR A 176 13.87 32.43 6.78
C THR A 176 13.07 31.56 7.75
N GLU A 177 13.05 30.23 7.56
CA GLU A 177 12.37 29.28 8.46
C GLU A 177 12.92 29.36 9.91
N PHE A 178 14.22 29.51 10.07
CA PHE A 178 14.84 29.68 11.38
C PHE A 178 14.41 30.98 12.07
N LEU A 179 14.35 32.08 11.33
CA LEU A 179 13.91 33.37 11.84
C LEU A 179 12.42 33.38 12.21
N GLU A 180 11.57 32.71 11.42
CA GLU A 180 10.13 32.57 11.71
C GLU A 180 9.89 31.74 12.98
N LYS A 181 10.61 30.62 13.15
CA LYS A 181 10.54 29.81 14.39
C LYS A 181 10.97 30.56 15.63
N LYS A 182 12.00 31.45 15.51
CA LYS A 182 12.42 32.32 16.62
C LYS A 182 11.40 33.41 16.94
N LYS A 183 10.72 33.98 15.95
CA LYS A 183 9.63 34.95 16.18
C LYS A 183 8.40 34.34 16.86
N GLY A 184 8.06 33.08 16.55
CA GLY A 184 6.97 32.36 17.22
C GLY A 184 7.26 31.95 18.66
N GLY A 185 8.50 31.94 19.10
CA GLY A 185 8.92 31.58 20.47
C GLY A 185 9.03 32.76 21.46
N LEU A 186 8.73 33.98 21.03
CA LEU A 186 8.84 35.18 21.88
C LEU A 186 7.46 35.67 22.44
N PHE A 187 6.37 34.91 22.20
CA PHE A 187 5.03 35.21 22.72
C PHE A 187 4.44 33.98 23.46
N CYS A 188 5.15 33.48 24.46
CA CYS A 188 4.59 32.62 25.50
C CYS A 188 5.11 33.09 26.85
#